data_38e008b9ea7fdd0445d4c5a2d2845ada
#
_entry.id   38e008b9ea7fdd0445d4c5a2d2845ada
#
_cell.length_a   1.000
_cell.length_b   1.000
_cell.length_c   1.000
_cell.angle_alpha   90.00
_cell.angle_beta   90.00
_cell.angle_gamma   90.00
#
_symmetry.space_group_name_H-M   'P 1'
#
loop_
_entity.id
_entity.type
_entity.pdbx_description
1 polymer ?
#
loop_
_entity_poly.entity_id
_entity_poly.type
_entity_poly.pdbx_seq_one_letter_code
_entity_poly.pdbx_strand_id
1 'polypeptide(L)'
;STGATMRQMTAMRQFGMHLGMCFQLKDDVLDYSDVEDIGKPTMNDIRDGKATLPLLISLKRATKEDAEHIREVAEALANKSPHIDPFEAEQEIKSFILRYDGIRYAHQEMEKHRKKAIAALSIFPDNKYKESLITLLNYAINRVK
;
A
#
# COMPACT_ATOMS: atom_id res chain seq x y z
N SER A 1 3.32 13.27 30.12
CA SER A 1 4.04 13.89 29.05
C SER A 1 4.97 14.97 29.60
N THR A 2 6.09 15.12 29.01
CA THR A 2 7.23 15.93 29.43
C THR A 2 7.20 17.33 28.82
N GLY A 3 6.09 18.06 28.95
CA GLY A 3 5.98 19.46 28.53
C GLY A 3 5.79 19.69 27.03
N ALA A 4 5.37 18.66 26.29
CA ALA A 4 5.01 18.83 24.90
C ALA A 4 3.77 19.71 24.74
N THR A 5 3.81 20.67 23.82
CA THR A 5 2.67 21.53 23.51
C THR A 5 1.60 20.77 22.74
N MET A 6 0.38 21.32 22.70
CA MET A 6 -0.70 20.77 21.86
C MET A 6 -0.28 20.70 20.39
N ARG A 7 0.45 21.70 19.92
CA ARG A 7 0.97 21.74 18.55
C ARG A 7 1.97 20.63 18.28
N GLN A 8 2.87 20.35 19.21
CA GLN A 8 3.85 19.27 19.11
C GLN A 8 3.16 17.89 19.11
N MET A 9 2.18 17.71 19.99
CA MET A 9 1.40 16.45 20.07
C MET A 9 0.61 16.20 18.78
N THR A 10 -0.01 17.24 18.22
CA THR A 10 -0.72 17.18 16.94
C THR A 10 0.23 16.81 15.81
N ALA A 11 1.40 17.42 15.74
CA ALA A 11 2.40 17.12 14.73
C ALA A 11 2.88 15.67 14.80
N MET A 12 3.15 15.14 16.00
CA MET A 12 3.56 13.75 16.19
C MET A 12 2.44 12.76 15.81
N ARG A 13 1.20 13.11 16.12
CA ARG A 13 0.04 12.30 15.70
C ARG A 13 -0.10 12.25 14.18
N GLN A 14 0.06 13.38 13.51
CA GLN A 14 0.02 13.46 12.04
C GLN A 14 1.16 12.66 11.42
N PHE A 15 2.37 12.79 11.95
CA PHE A 15 3.51 11.99 11.51
C PHE A 15 3.22 10.49 11.62
N GLY A 16 2.76 10.04 12.79
CA GLY A 16 2.43 8.63 13.03
C GLY A 16 1.34 8.10 12.09
N MET A 17 0.31 8.92 11.83
CA MET A 17 -0.75 8.56 10.90
C MET A 17 -0.22 8.37 9.48
N HIS A 18 0.57 9.31 8.97
CA HIS A 18 1.12 9.22 7.62
C HIS A 18 2.19 8.14 7.49
N LEU A 19 2.99 7.91 8.52
CA LEU A 19 3.91 6.76 8.58
C LEU A 19 3.14 5.44 8.47
N GLY A 20 2.06 5.30 9.22
CA GLY A 20 1.20 4.12 9.18
C GLY A 20 0.58 3.90 7.80
N MET A 21 0.15 4.97 7.14
CA MET A 21 -0.36 4.91 5.76
C MET A 21 0.73 4.46 4.78
N CYS A 22 1.94 4.98 4.89
CA CYS A 22 3.06 4.53 4.06
C CYS A 22 3.36 3.04 4.26
N PHE A 23 3.33 2.59 5.51
CA PHE A 23 3.56 1.19 5.85
C PHE A 23 2.50 0.28 5.23
N GLN A 24 1.22 0.64 5.37
CA GLN A 24 0.10 -0.14 4.82
C GLN A 24 0.12 -0.16 3.28
N LEU A 25 0.34 1.00 2.65
CA LEU A 25 0.43 1.09 1.19
C LEU A 25 1.59 0.27 0.64
N LYS A 26 2.71 0.23 1.37
CA LYS A 26 3.85 -0.62 0.98
C LYS A 26 3.51 -2.10 1.07
N ASP A 27 2.80 -2.53 2.12
CA ASP A 27 2.31 -3.90 2.22
C ASP A 27 1.39 -4.25 1.05
N ASP A 28 0.47 -3.36 0.70
CA ASP A 28 -0.45 -3.56 -0.42
C ASP A 28 0.29 -3.73 -1.74
N VAL A 29 1.34 -2.94 -1.98
CA VAL A 29 2.18 -3.05 -3.18
C VAL A 29 2.98 -4.36 -3.18
N LEU A 30 3.56 -4.72 -2.04
CA LEU A 30 4.35 -5.95 -1.91
C LEU A 30 3.52 -7.22 -2.14
N ASP A 31 2.22 -7.18 -1.85
CA ASP A 31 1.33 -8.32 -2.09
C ASP A 31 1.23 -8.70 -3.59
N TYR A 32 1.53 -7.76 -4.49
CA TYR A 32 1.55 -7.99 -5.95
C TYR A 32 2.94 -8.17 -6.54
N SER A 33 4.00 -8.16 -5.72
CA SER A 33 5.36 -8.26 -6.25
C SER A 33 5.71 -9.72 -6.57
N ASP A 34 6.46 -9.91 -7.66
CA ASP A 34 6.94 -11.21 -8.10
C ASP A 34 8.34 -11.55 -7.55
N VAL A 35 8.80 -10.80 -6.55
CA VAL A 35 10.13 -11.00 -5.99
C VAL A 35 10.14 -12.28 -5.15
N GLU A 36 10.79 -13.31 -5.65
CA GLU A 36 10.92 -14.62 -5.00
C GLU A 36 11.55 -14.54 -3.60
N ASP A 37 12.33 -13.48 -3.34
CA ASP A 37 13.08 -13.28 -2.10
C ASP A 37 12.24 -12.76 -0.92
N ILE A 38 10.96 -12.47 -1.11
CA ILE A 38 10.12 -11.88 -0.05
C ILE A 38 9.77 -12.90 1.04
N GLY A 39 9.87 -14.20 0.74
CA GLY A 39 9.58 -15.26 1.70
C GLY A 39 8.12 -15.32 2.15
N LYS A 40 7.24 -14.53 1.54
CA LYS A 40 5.79 -14.56 1.74
C LYS A 40 5.09 -14.93 0.42
N PRO A 41 4.06 -15.78 0.46
CA PRO A 41 3.23 -15.95 -0.72
C PRO A 41 2.57 -14.62 -1.08
N THR A 42 2.53 -14.30 -2.36
CA THR A 42 1.86 -13.11 -2.89
C THR A 42 0.35 -13.35 -3.06
N MET A 43 -0.42 -12.29 -3.27
CA MET A 43 -1.86 -12.33 -3.51
C MET A 43 -2.71 -12.84 -2.34
N ASN A 44 -2.14 -12.91 -1.13
CA ASN A 44 -2.86 -13.37 0.06
C ASN A 44 -4.09 -12.51 0.37
N ASP A 45 -3.96 -11.18 0.26
CA ASP A 45 -5.06 -10.27 0.58
C ASP A 45 -6.26 -10.49 -0.35
N ILE A 46 -6.02 -10.74 -1.64
CA ILE A 46 -7.09 -11.04 -2.59
C ILE A 46 -7.72 -12.40 -2.32
N ARG A 47 -6.91 -13.42 -2.01
CA ARG A 47 -7.42 -14.74 -1.62
C ARG A 47 -8.28 -14.68 -0.36
N ASP A 48 -7.97 -13.75 0.54
CA ASP A 48 -8.73 -13.50 1.76
C ASP A 48 -9.94 -12.57 1.55
N GLY A 49 -10.21 -12.18 0.30
CA GLY A 49 -11.33 -11.31 -0.04
C GLY A 49 -11.10 -9.84 0.26
N LYS A 50 -9.85 -9.43 0.49
CA LYS A 50 -9.49 -8.03 0.77
C LYS A 50 -9.11 -7.33 -0.53
N ALA A 51 -9.69 -6.16 -0.75
CA ALA A 51 -9.31 -5.28 -1.86
C ALA A 51 -8.21 -4.34 -1.42
N THR A 52 -7.05 -4.44 -2.06
CA THR A 52 -5.89 -3.60 -1.78
C THR A 52 -5.84 -2.40 -2.72
N LEU A 53 -5.08 -1.37 -2.36
CA LEU A 53 -5.08 -0.11 -3.10
C LEU A 53 -4.72 -0.26 -4.58
N PRO A 54 -3.69 -1.03 -5.00
CA PRO A 54 -3.39 -1.19 -6.43
C PRO A 54 -4.58 -1.73 -7.24
N LEU A 55 -5.31 -2.70 -6.70
CA LEU A 55 -6.51 -3.23 -7.36
C LEU A 55 -7.63 -2.18 -7.40
N LEU A 56 -7.91 -1.49 -6.29
CA LEU A 56 -8.94 -0.46 -6.22
C LEU A 56 -8.69 0.68 -7.20
N ILE A 57 -7.46 1.16 -7.30
CA ILE A 57 -7.05 2.18 -8.26
C ILE A 57 -7.28 1.69 -9.69
N SER A 58 -6.85 0.48 -9.99
CA SER A 58 -7.01 -0.12 -11.32
C SER A 58 -8.48 -0.25 -11.71
N LEU A 59 -9.32 -0.72 -10.78
CA LEU A 59 -10.77 -0.82 -10.99
C LEU A 59 -11.42 0.54 -11.29
N LYS A 60 -10.97 1.58 -10.59
CA LYS A 60 -11.50 2.94 -10.78
C LYS A 60 -11.10 3.53 -12.15
N ARG A 61 -9.93 3.14 -12.67
CA ARG A 61 -9.40 3.64 -13.94
C ARG A 61 -9.84 2.81 -15.14
N ALA A 62 -10.23 1.57 -14.92
CA ALA A 62 -10.59 0.62 -15.97
C ALA A 62 -11.90 0.98 -16.67
N THR A 63 -12.10 0.40 -17.86
CA THR A 63 -13.42 0.39 -18.47
C THR A 63 -14.40 -0.37 -17.58
N LYS A 64 -15.68 -0.05 -17.71
CA LYS A 64 -16.73 -0.75 -16.95
C LYS A 64 -16.68 -2.26 -17.17
N GLU A 65 -16.50 -2.68 -18.41
CA GLU A 65 -16.46 -4.08 -18.82
C GLU A 65 -15.27 -4.82 -18.16
N ASP A 66 -14.06 -4.25 -18.27
CA ASP A 66 -12.86 -4.83 -17.66
C ASP A 66 -12.97 -4.88 -16.14
N ALA A 67 -13.51 -3.82 -15.53
CA ALA A 67 -13.69 -3.75 -14.08
C ALA A 67 -14.68 -4.80 -13.57
N GLU A 68 -15.80 -4.99 -14.26
CA GLU A 68 -16.79 -6.02 -13.92
C GLU A 68 -16.19 -7.42 -14.01
N HIS A 69 -15.47 -7.69 -15.10
CA HIS A 69 -14.80 -8.98 -15.31
C HIS A 69 -13.80 -9.29 -14.18
N ILE A 70 -12.92 -8.34 -13.84
CA ILE A 70 -11.92 -8.56 -12.79
C ILE A 70 -12.54 -8.69 -11.39
N ARG A 71 -13.65 -8.00 -11.12
CA ARG A 71 -14.38 -8.21 -9.86
C ARG A 71 -14.88 -9.64 -9.75
N GLU A 72 -15.44 -10.19 -10.82
CA GLU A 72 -15.89 -11.58 -10.85
C GLU A 72 -14.73 -12.57 -10.64
N VAL A 73 -13.59 -12.33 -11.28
CA VAL A 73 -12.38 -13.15 -11.11
C VAL A 73 -11.87 -13.10 -9.68
N ALA A 74 -11.77 -11.90 -9.09
CA ALA A 74 -11.31 -11.73 -7.72
C ALA A 74 -12.27 -12.35 -6.70
N GLU A 75 -13.57 -12.20 -6.92
CA GLU A 75 -14.59 -12.83 -6.06
C GLU A 75 -14.53 -14.35 -6.13
N ALA A 76 -14.40 -14.91 -7.33
CA ALA A 76 -14.26 -16.36 -7.52
C ALA A 76 -12.99 -16.89 -6.83
N LEU A 77 -11.88 -16.15 -6.91
CA LEU A 77 -10.64 -16.51 -6.22
C LEU A 77 -10.80 -16.46 -4.70
N ALA A 78 -11.41 -15.42 -4.18
CA ALA A 78 -11.66 -15.25 -2.73
C ALA A 78 -12.60 -16.35 -2.18
N ASN A 79 -13.61 -16.73 -2.95
CA ASN A 79 -14.57 -17.78 -2.59
C ASN A 79 -14.05 -19.19 -2.84
N LYS A 80 -12.83 -19.34 -3.32
CA LYS A 80 -12.22 -20.64 -3.64
C LYS A 80 -13.08 -21.48 -4.59
N SER A 81 -13.63 -20.82 -5.62
CA SER A 81 -14.49 -21.46 -6.60
C SER A 81 -13.78 -22.65 -7.26
N PRO A 82 -14.43 -23.84 -7.36
CA PRO A 82 -13.82 -24.99 -8.02
C PRO A 82 -13.76 -24.85 -9.55
N HIS A 83 -14.39 -23.83 -10.12
CA HIS A 83 -14.48 -23.61 -11.56
C HIS A 83 -13.37 -22.72 -12.13
N ILE A 84 -12.47 -22.21 -11.28
CA ILE A 84 -11.33 -21.41 -11.71
C ILE A 84 -10.01 -22.05 -11.27
N ASP A 85 -8.97 -21.82 -12.09
CA ASP A 85 -7.60 -22.09 -11.67
C ASP A 85 -7.09 -20.88 -10.86
N PRO A 86 -6.74 -21.05 -9.56
CA PRO A 86 -6.25 -19.94 -8.75
C PRO A 86 -5.02 -19.24 -9.34
N PHE A 87 -4.10 -19.98 -9.93
CA PHE A 87 -2.91 -19.41 -10.54
C PHE A 87 -3.26 -18.52 -11.74
N GLU A 88 -4.11 -19.01 -12.65
CA GLU A 88 -4.57 -18.20 -13.79
C GLU A 88 -5.32 -16.94 -13.34
N ALA A 89 -6.19 -17.06 -12.35
CA ALA A 89 -6.92 -15.93 -11.77
C ALA A 89 -5.97 -14.88 -11.20
N GLU A 90 -4.94 -15.29 -10.45
CA GLU A 90 -3.93 -14.39 -9.91
C GLU A 90 -3.14 -13.67 -11.00
N GLN A 91 -2.73 -14.39 -12.05
CA GLN A 91 -2.02 -13.79 -13.17
C GLN A 91 -2.89 -12.78 -13.92
N GLU A 92 -4.16 -13.07 -14.08
CA GLU A 92 -5.11 -12.17 -14.71
C GLU A 92 -5.29 -10.87 -13.91
N ILE A 93 -5.40 -10.97 -12.58
CA ILE A 93 -5.50 -9.81 -11.69
C ILE A 93 -4.20 -8.99 -11.74
N LYS A 94 -3.04 -9.63 -11.69
CA LYS A 94 -1.73 -8.94 -11.81
C LYS A 94 -1.62 -8.19 -13.14
N SER A 95 -1.97 -8.84 -14.24
CA SER A 95 -1.95 -8.23 -15.57
C SER A 95 -2.89 -7.03 -15.67
N PHE A 96 -4.07 -7.12 -15.08
CA PHE A 96 -5.03 -6.02 -15.00
C PHE A 96 -4.46 -4.83 -14.23
N ILE A 97 -3.84 -5.07 -13.07
CA ILE A 97 -3.23 -4.02 -12.25
C ILE A 97 -2.09 -3.33 -12.99
N LEU A 98 -1.26 -4.08 -13.71
CA LEU A 98 -0.21 -3.52 -14.56
C LEU A 98 -0.79 -2.70 -15.72
N ARG A 99 -1.80 -3.21 -16.38
CA ARG A 99 -2.46 -2.53 -17.52
C ARG A 99 -3.03 -1.17 -17.15
N TYR A 100 -3.60 -1.05 -15.96
CA TYR A 100 -4.21 0.18 -15.47
C TYR A 100 -3.33 0.96 -14.49
N ASP A 101 -2.03 0.66 -14.42
CA ASP A 101 -1.03 1.38 -13.63
C ASP A 101 -1.31 1.43 -12.11
N GLY A 102 -2.01 0.44 -11.56
CA GLY A 102 -2.40 0.44 -10.15
C GLY A 102 -1.23 0.55 -9.18
N ILE A 103 -0.12 -0.13 -9.47
CA ILE A 103 1.09 -0.09 -8.63
C ILE A 103 1.74 1.29 -8.69
N ARG A 104 1.86 1.88 -9.88
CA ARG A 104 2.44 3.22 -10.04
C ARG A 104 1.67 4.28 -9.27
N TYR A 105 0.34 4.26 -9.35
CA TYR A 105 -0.50 5.20 -8.61
C TYR A 105 -0.48 4.94 -7.11
N ALA A 106 -0.37 3.69 -6.66
CA ALA A 106 -0.18 3.36 -5.24
C ALA A 106 1.14 3.96 -4.70
N HIS A 107 2.22 3.88 -5.47
CA HIS A 107 3.48 4.56 -5.12
C HIS A 107 3.34 6.08 -5.05
N GLN A 108 2.56 6.69 -5.94
CA GLN A 108 2.29 8.12 -5.88
C GLN A 108 1.52 8.51 -4.62
N GLU A 109 0.54 7.72 -4.21
CA GLU A 109 -0.17 7.94 -2.94
C GLU A 109 0.76 7.80 -1.73
N MET A 110 1.61 6.80 -1.75
CA MET A 110 2.63 6.60 -0.70
C MET A 110 3.56 7.81 -0.60
N GLU A 111 4.01 8.35 -1.72
CA GLU A 111 4.87 9.55 -1.76
C GLU A 111 4.16 10.79 -1.22
N LYS A 112 2.87 10.95 -1.47
CA LYS A 112 2.07 12.02 -0.86
C LYS A 112 2.06 11.93 0.66
N HIS A 113 1.86 10.73 1.20
CA HIS A 113 1.89 10.50 2.65
C HIS A 113 3.29 10.71 3.23
N ARG A 114 4.35 10.31 2.52
CA ARG A 114 5.72 10.58 2.92
C ARG A 114 5.99 12.07 3.08
N LYS A 115 5.59 12.87 2.09
CA LYS A 115 5.73 14.33 2.14
C LYS A 115 4.96 14.95 3.30
N LYS A 116 3.74 14.50 3.55
CA LYS A 116 2.93 14.97 4.68
C LYS A 116 3.53 14.59 6.03
N ALA A 117 4.11 13.40 6.15
CA ALA A 117 4.82 12.97 7.36
C ALA A 117 6.03 13.87 7.64
N ILE A 118 6.85 14.14 6.63
CA ILE A 118 8.01 15.03 6.76
C ILE A 118 7.57 16.45 7.11
N ALA A 119 6.52 16.96 6.47
CA ALA A 119 5.98 18.29 6.76
C ALA A 119 5.50 18.41 8.22
N ALA A 120 4.90 17.35 8.76
CA ALA A 120 4.49 17.34 10.18
C ALA A 120 5.67 17.48 11.13
N LEU A 121 6.87 17.02 10.77
CA LEU A 121 8.08 17.16 11.57
C LEU A 121 8.75 18.56 11.46
N SER A 122 8.27 19.41 10.57
CA SER A 122 8.90 20.73 10.31
C SER A 122 8.94 21.65 11.51
N ILE A 123 8.04 21.49 12.49
CA ILE A 123 8.02 22.30 13.71
C ILE A 123 9.09 21.90 14.73
N PHE A 124 9.72 20.74 14.56
CA PHE A 124 10.76 20.25 15.45
C PHE A 124 12.14 20.66 14.95
N PRO A 125 13.10 20.93 15.87
CA PRO A 125 14.46 21.23 15.47
C PRO A 125 15.14 20.03 14.83
N ASP A 126 16.10 20.29 13.96
CA ASP A 126 16.93 19.25 13.37
C ASP A 126 17.85 18.67 14.44
N ASN A 127 17.65 17.40 14.76
CA ASN A 127 18.43 16.65 15.74
C ASN A 127 18.37 15.16 15.42
N LYS A 128 19.06 14.36 16.22
CA LYS A 128 19.13 12.89 16.03
C LYS A 128 17.76 12.21 16.11
N TYR A 129 16.85 12.72 16.92
CA TYR A 129 15.51 12.16 17.06
C TYR A 129 14.69 12.36 15.79
N LYS A 130 14.71 13.57 15.22
CA LYS A 130 14.05 13.86 13.95
C LYS A 130 14.66 13.05 12.81
N GLU A 131 15.98 12.93 12.73
CA GLU A 131 16.68 12.11 11.76
C GLU A 131 16.26 10.63 11.86
N SER A 132 16.14 10.10 13.08
CA SER A 132 15.69 8.73 13.31
C SER A 132 14.27 8.50 12.83
N LEU A 133 13.36 9.46 13.02
CA LEU A 133 11.98 9.38 12.54
C LEU A 133 11.92 9.38 11.02
N ILE A 134 12.71 10.21 10.35
CA ILE A 134 12.82 10.26 8.89
C ILE A 134 13.42 8.95 8.37
N THR A 135 14.43 8.41 9.03
CA THR A 135 15.03 7.11 8.68
C THR A 135 13.99 5.99 8.78
N LEU A 136 13.17 5.98 9.83
CA LEU A 136 12.09 5.00 10.00
C LEU A 136 11.07 5.10 8.86
N LEU A 137 10.68 6.32 8.50
CA LEU A 137 9.75 6.57 7.40
C LEU A 137 10.31 6.03 6.06
N ASN A 138 11.56 6.34 5.75
CA ASN A 138 12.22 5.88 4.54
C ASN A 138 12.40 4.36 4.52
N TYR A 139 12.69 3.76 5.67
CA TYR A 139 12.74 2.30 5.80
C TYR A 139 11.39 1.65 5.47
N ALA A 140 10.30 2.19 6.00
CA ALA A 140 8.95 1.68 5.74
C ALA A 140 8.61 1.67 4.25
N ILE A 141 9.03 2.70 3.51
CA ILE A 141 8.77 2.86 2.08
C ILE A 141 9.68 1.99 1.21
N ASN A 142 10.95 1.86 1.59
CA ASN A 142 11.96 1.19 0.76
C ASN A 142 12.15 -0.29 1.08
N ARG A 143 11.49 -0.80 2.12
CA ARG A 143 11.60 -2.22 2.49
C ARG A 143 11.08 -3.13 1.36
N VAL A 144 11.65 -4.32 1.28
CA VAL A 144 11.28 -5.37 0.30
C VAL A 144 10.51 -6.52 0.95
N LYS A 145 10.24 -6.39 2.26
CA LYS A 145 9.50 -7.38 3.04
C LYS A 145 8.39 -6.72 3.85
#